data_9828bf7ed8b7380d8f6c58067db85804
#
_entry.id   9828bf7ed8b7380d8f6c58067db85804
#
_cell.length_a   1.000
_cell.length_b   1.000
_cell.length_c   1.000
_cell.angle_alpha   90.00
_cell.angle_beta   90.00
_cell.angle_gamma   90.00
#
_symmetry.space_group_name_H-M   'P 1'
#
loop_
_entity.id
_entity.type
_entity.pdbx_description
1 polymer ?
#
loop_
_entity_poly.entity_id
_entity_poly.type
_entity_poly.pdbx_seq_one_letter_code
_entity_poly.pdbx_strand_id
1 'polypeptide(L)'
;MPELGFQYELTRSDRRTLSIKISRDTKVLVYAPRRMSLKHIEDFLFEKRAWVLKNLAKVQERKDISDSFVPGGESGLLLLGREYPLIKVPGKRAGFDGSNFFVPDGLSVDDTAAALKEVYRSLAKNYLVRRTYELADQFGETVASVKINSARTRWGSCTSKGNINLSLFLVMAPEGAVDYCIIHELSHLKHMDHSAAFWRLVGSRCPDYEKRKEELRALNLRLMREKW
;
A
#
# COMPACT_ATOMS: atom_id res chain seq x y z
N MET A 1 18.78 36.89 9.09
CA MET A 1 18.37 35.60 9.72
C MET A 1 19.02 34.45 8.94
N PRO A 2 19.47 33.38 9.59
CA PRO A 2 19.99 32.25 8.83
C PRO A 2 18.90 31.66 7.95
N GLU A 3 19.25 31.34 6.71
CA GLU A 3 18.34 30.87 5.68
C GLU A 3 17.84 29.45 6.02
N LEU A 4 16.52 29.23 6.01
CA LEU A 4 15.92 27.91 6.33
C LEU A 4 16.31 26.84 5.29
N GLY A 5 16.59 27.26 4.03
CA GLY A 5 16.91 26.35 2.93
C GLY A 5 15.68 25.62 2.36
N PHE A 6 14.47 26.04 2.72
CA PHE A 6 13.19 25.58 2.16
C PHE A 6 12.13 26.67 2.30
N GLN A 7 11.13 26.65 1.40
CA GLN A 7 9.92 27.46 1.52
C GLN A 7 8.84 26.70 2.31
N TYR A 8 7.94 27.44 2.97
CA TYR A 8 6.81 26.84 3.70
C TYR A 8 5.52 27.64 3.51
N GLU A 9 4.40 26.93 3.60
CA GLU A 9 3.06 27.50 3.63
C GLU A 9 2.56 27.52 5.07
N LEU A 10 2.25 28.72 5.62
CA LEU A 10 1.76 28.87 6.98
C LEU A 10 0.25 28.96 7.04
N THR A 11 -0.36 28.05 7.78
CA THR A 11 -1.80 28.08 8.10
C THR A 11 -1.99 28.32 9.59
N ARG A 12 -2.78 29.35 9.94
CA ARG A 12 -3.15 29.69 11.31
C ARG A 12 -4.56 29.24 11.63
N SER A 13 -4.76 28.61 12.77
CA SER A 13 -6.08 28.10 13.21
C SER A 13 -6.19 28.12 14.75
N ASP A 14 -7.33 27.71 15.28
CA ASP A 14 -7.61 27.67 16.73
C ASP A 14 -6.91 26.48 17.45
N ARG A 15 -5.94 25.87 16.83
CA ARG A 15 -5.12 24.80 17.39
C ARG A 15 -4.22 25.31 18.54
N ARG A 16 -3.83 24.38 19.41
CA ARG A 16 -2.96 24.68 20.57
C ARG A 16 -1.47 24.42 20.29
N THR A 17 -1.14 23.70 19.25
CA THR A 17 0.24 23.24 18.98
C THR A 17 0.73 23.69 17.61
N LEU A 18 2.04 23.95 17.52
CA LEU A 18 2.76 24.16 16.26
C LEU A 18 3.13 22.79 15.67
N SER A 19 2.96 22.60 14.38
CA SER A 19 3.40 21.37 13.70
C SER A 19 3.84 21.62 12.27
N ILE A 20 4.74 20.75 11.80
CA ILE A 20 5.23 20.71 10.42
C ILE A 20 4.70 19.44 9.76
N LYS A 21 4.21 19.56 8.55
CA LYS A 21 3.84 18.43 7.68
C LYS A 21 4.50 18.62 6.32
N ILE A 22 5.07 17.55 5.76
CA ILE A 22 5.56 17.55 4.39
C ILE A 22 4.51 16.84 3.54
N SER A 23 4.02 17.52 2.50
CA SER A 23 3.05 16.96 1.56
C SER A 23 3.72 16.00 0.58
N ARG A 24 2.92 15.22 -0.14
CA ARG A 24 3.42 14.35 -1.22
C ARG A 24 4.05 15.14 -2.37
N ASP A 25 3.64 16.41 -2.54
CA ASP A 25 4.14 17.33 -3.57
C ASP A 25 5.33 18.15 -3.08
N THR A 26 6.07 17.65 -2.08
CA THR A 26 7.28 18.29 -1.53
C THR A 26 7.07 19.67 -0.91
N LYS A 27 5.83 20.04 -0.57
CA LYS A 27 5.53 21.30 0.13
C LYS A 27 5.66 21.13 1.64
N VAL A 28 6.29 22.09 2.29
CA VAL A 28 6.35 22.18 3.75
C VAL A 28 5.15 22.98 4.25
N LEU A 29 4.24 22.31 4.95
CA LEU A 29 3.03 22.89 5.51
C LEU A 29 3.24 23.11 7.00
N VAL A 30 3.09 24.34 7.47
CA VAL A 30 3.26 24.73 8.88
C VAL A 30 1.89 25.13 9.42
N TYR A 31 1.49 24.48 10.49
CA TYR A 31 0.21 24.77 11.15
C TYR A 31 0.49 25.35 12.52
N ALA A 32 0.00 26.57 12.79
CA ALA A 32 0.26 27.31 14.02
C ALA A 32 -1.00 27.84 14.68
N PRO A 33 -1.00 28.07 16.01
CA PRO A 33 -2.02 28.85 16.71
C PRO A 33 -2.13 30.27 16.17
N ARG A 34 -3.35 30.84 16.14
CA ARG A 34 -3.59 32.20 15.61
C ARG A 34 -2.72 33.27 16.25
N ARG A 35 -2.49 33.19 17.56
CA ARG A 35 -1.77 34.21 18.35
C ARG A 35 -0.26 33.98 18.47
N MET A 36 0.28 32.89 17.87
CA MET A 36 1.71 32.59 17.94
C MET A 36 2.53 33.59 17.12
N SER A 37 3.58 34.13 17.67
CA SER A 37 4.44 35.08 16.97
C SER A 37 5.17 34.43 15.81
N LEU A 38 5.42 35.18 14.73
CA LEU A 38 6.15 34.68 13.58
C LEU A 38 7.58 34.26 13.98
N LYS A 39 8.23 35.07 14.85
CA LYS A 39 9.56 34.75 15.39
C LYS A 39 9.60 33.35 16.03
N HIS A 40 8.61 33.01 16.86
CA HIS A 40 8.57 31.70 17.52
C HIS A 40 8.38 30.55 16.51
N ILE A 41 7.60 30.79 15.43
CA ILE A 41 7.42 29.81 14.34
C ILE A 41 8.74 29.61 13.59
N GLU A 42 9.46 30.67 13.27
CA GLU A 42 10.73 30.63 12.56
C GLU A 42 11.83 29.98 13.40
N ASP A 43 11.92 30.30 14.72
CA ASP A 43 12.84 29.63 15.64
C ASP A 43 12.60 28.13 15.69
N PHE A 44 11.35 27.71 15.75
CA PHE A 44 10.99 26.28 15.70
C PHE A 44 11.33 25.63 14.36
N LEU A 45 11.09 26.30 13.25
CA LEU A 45 11.46 25.80 11.91
C LEU A 45 12.98 25.67 11.78
N PHE A 46 13.72 26.59 12.37
CA PHE A 46 15.18 26.52 12.38
C PHE A 46 15.67 25.34 13.23
N GLU A 47 15.11 25.13 14.42
CA GLU A 47 15.40 23.95 15.25
C GLU A 47 15.14 22.63 14.50
N LYS A 48 14.06 22.56 13.74
CA LYS A 48 13.66 21.37 12.99
C LYS A 48 14.24 21.30 11.55
N ARG A 49 15.09 22.26 11.16
CA ARG A 49 15.63 22.39 9.80
C ARG A 49 16.22 21.08 9.25
N ALA A 50 17.10 20.45 10.01
CA ALA A 50 17.73 19.20 9.58
C ALA A 50 16.72 18.08 9.34
N TRP A 51 15.71 17.98 10.18
CA TRP A 51 14.61 17.01 10.03
C TRP A 51 13.77 17.31 8.78
N VAL A 52 13.43 18.59 8.54
CA VAL A 52 12.65 19.01 7.37
C VAL A 52 13.40 18.69 6.08
N LEU A 53 14.66 19.10 5.97
CA LEU A 53 15.48 18.87 4.77
C LEU A 53 15.67 17.38 4.49
N LYS A 54 15.95 16.57 5.52
CA LYS A 54 16.06 15.10 5.37
C LYS A 54 14.75 14.47 4.86
N ASN A 55 13.60 14.93 5.35
CA ASN A 55 12.33 14.37 4.92
C ASN A 55 11.87 14.93 3.58
N LEU A 56 12.18 16.17 3.22
CA LEU A 56 11.98 16.71 1.88
C LEU A 56 12.76 15.89 0.84
N ALA A 57 14.06 15.64 1.08
CA ALA A 57 14.87 14.80 0.19
C ALA A 57 14.25 13.41 -0.02
N LYS A 58 13.78 12.76 1.05
CA LYS A 58 13.09 11.45 0.95
C LYS A 58 11.78 11.51 0.15
N VAL A 59 11.01 12.59 0.31
CA VAL A 59 9.75 12.76 -0.44
C VAL A 59 10.06 13.05 -1.91
N GLN A 60 11.08 13.86 -2.20
CA GLN A 60 11.52 14.16 -3.56
C GLN A 60 12.03 12.90 -4.25
N GLU A 61 12.94 12.13 -3.64
CA GLU A 61 13.44 10.86 -4.17
C GLU A 61 12.29 9.89 -4.51
N ARG A 62 11.30 9.77 -3.62
CA ARG A 62 10.11 8.94 -3.88
C ARG A 62 9.28 9.46 -5.04
N LYS A 63 9.18 10.79 -5.19
CA LYS A 63 8.46 11.41 -6.29
C LYS A 63 9.18 11.15 -7.61
N ASP A 64 10.50 11.34 -7.67
CA ASP A 64 11.31 11.13 -8.87
C ASP A 64 11.22 9.67 -9.37
N ILE A 65 11.38 8.70 -8.45
CA ILE A 65 11.19 7.26 -8.75
C ILE A 65 9.76 7.00 -9.25
N SER A 66 8.77 7.60 -8.60
CA SER A 66 7.37 7.45 -8.96
C SER A 66 7.04 8.09 -10.31
N ASP A 67 7.64 9.25 -10.65
CA ASP A 67 7.39 9.95 -11.91
C ASP A 67 8.08 9.26 -13.11
N SER A 68 9.17 8.52 -12.85
CA SER A 68 9.86 7.70 -13.85
C SER A 68 9.30 6.28 -13.99
N PHE A 69 8.38 5.86 -13.10
CA PHE A 69 7.84 4.51 -13.15
C PHE A 69 6.95 4.29 -14.39
N VAL A 70 7.31 3.28 -15.16
CA VAL A 70 6.52 2.77 -16.27
C VAL A 70 6.06 1.35 -15.89
N PRO A 71 4.74 1.06 -15.84
CA PRO A 71 4.24 -0.28 -15.53
C PRO A 71 4.86 -1.31 -16.46
N GLY A 72 5.39 -2.40 -15.89
CA GLY A 72 6.02 -3.49 -16.67
C GLY A 72 7.38 -3.13 -17.29
N GLY A 73 8.05 -2.07 -16.81
CA GLY A 73 9.43 -1.73 -17.20
C GLY A 73 10.41 -2.89 -16.95
N GLU A 74 11.69 -2.60 -16.72
CA GLU A 74 12.74 -3.64 -16.60
C GLU A 74 12.44 -4.76 -15.58
N SER A 75 11.70 -4.46 -14.51
CA SER A 75 11.38 -5.42 -13.43
C SER A 75 10.14 -6.29 -13.67
N GLY A 76 9.40 -6.07 -14.77
CA GLY A 76 8.16 -6.81 -15.01
C GLY A 76 7.04 -6.49 -14.00
N LEU A 77 5.95 -7.27 -14.06
CA LEU A 77 4.76 -7.15 -13.22
C LEU A 77 4.64 -8.34 -12.27
N LEU A 78 4.39 -8.08 -11.00
CA LEU A 78 4.28 -9.14 -9.98
C LEU A 78 2.93 -9.85 -10.03
N LEU A 79 2.96 -11.19 -9.94
CA LEU A 79 1.80 -12.03 -9.64
C LEU A 79 2.26 -13.20 -8.78
N LEU A 80 1.67 -13.35 -7.59
CA LEU A 80 2.02 -14.38 -6.60
C LEU A 80 3.52 -14.49 -6.31
N GLY A 81 4.16 -13.31 -6.20
CA GLY A 81 5.59 -13.18 -5.91
C GLY A 81 6.53 -13.44 -7.09
N ARG A 82 6.01 -13.73 -8.27
CA ARG A 82 6.79 -13.93 -9.50
C ARG A 82 6.66 -12.72 -10.42
N GLU A 83 7.71 -12.43 -11.15
CA GLU A 83 7.72 -11.36 -12.14
C GLU A 83 7.37 -11.89 -13.52
N TYR A 84 6.51 -11.17 -14.23
CA TYR A 84 6.04 -11.50 -15.56
C TYR A 84 6.23 -10.30 -16.49
N PRO A 85 6.62 -10.48 -17.74
CA PRO A 85 6.76 -9.40 -18.69
C PRO A 85 5.41 -8.75 -19.04
N LEU A 86 5.46 -7.48 -19.40
CA LEU A 86 4.34 -6.77 -20.02
C LEU A 86 4.60 -6.65 -21.53
N ILE A 87 3.66 -7.14 -22.33
CA ILE A 87 3.70 -7.00 -23.79
C ILE A 87 2.58 -6.09 -24.28
N LYS A 88 2.84 -5.38 -25.36
CA LYS A 88 1.82 -4.60 -26.09
C LYS A 88 1.34 -5.42 -27.27
N VAL A 89 0.02 -5.49 -27.44
CA VAL A 89 -0.61 -6.31 -28.49
C VAL A 89 -1.67 -5.52 -29.22
N PRO A 90 -1.89 -5.78 -30.52
CA PRO A 90 -3.03 -5.22 -31.23
C PRO A 90 -4.36 -5.62 -30.57
N GLY A 91 -5.31 -4.68 -30.46
CA GLY A 91 -6.62 -4.98 -29.91
C GLY A 91 -7.09 -3.97 -28.87
N LYS A 92 -8.13 -4.35 -28.10
CA LYS A 92 -8.77 -3.49 -27.10
C LYS A 92 -8.77 -4.06 -25.68
N ARG A 93 -8.21 -5.25 -25.48
CA ARG A 93 -8.27 -5.94 -24.18
C ARG A 93 -6.91 -5.97 -23.52
N ALA A 94 -6.90 -5.80 -22.21
CA ALA A 94 -5.76 -6.08 -21.34
C ALA A 94 -6.04 -7.37 -20.57
N GLY A 95 -4.98 -8.12 -20.20
CA GLY A 95 -5.13 -9.38 -19.50
C GLY A 95 -3.80 -9.99 -19.04
N PHE A 96 -3.91 -11.25 -18.59
CA PHE A 96 -2.79 -12.13 -18.30
C PHE A 96 -3.06 -13.49 -18.95
N ASP A 97 -2.11 -14.00 -19.74
CA ASP A 97 -2.26 -15.23 -20.51
C ASP A 97 -1.63 -16.47 -19.87
N GLY A 98 -1.10 -16.33 -18.66
CA GLY A 98 -0.36 -17.36 -17.93
C GLY A 98 1.17 -17.16 -17.99
N SER A 99 1.68 -16.42 -18.97
CA SER A 99 3.11 -16.15 -19.17
C SER A 99 3.42 -14.64 -19.22
N ASN A 100 2.50 -13.84 -19.74
CA ASN A 100 2.67 -12.41 -19.93
C ASN A 100 1.44 -11.64 -19.45
N PHE A 101 1.65 -10.45 -18.89
CA PHE A 101 0.64 -9.43 -18.91
C PHE A 101 0.61 -8.79 -20.28
N PHE A 102 -0.58 -8.46 -20.79
CA PHE A 102 -0.71 -7.79 -22.08
C PHE A 102 -1.69 -6.63 -22.01
N VAL A 103 -1.41 -5.59 -22.77
CA VAL A 103 -2.26 -4.40 -22.93
C VAL A 103 -2.34 -3.99 -24.40
N PRO A 104 -3.39 -3.25 -24.80
CA PRO A 104 -3.47 -2.67 -26.14
C PRO A 104 -2.27 -1.78 -26.47
N ASP A 105 -1.86 -1.83 -27.74
CA ASP A 105 -0.91 -0.86 -28.30
C ASP A 105 -1.45 0.57 -28.21
N GLY A 106 -0.53 1.55 -28.06
CA GLY A 106 -0.87 2.97 -28.13
C GLY A 106 -1.48 3.56 -26.85
N LEU A 107 -1.61 2.78 -25.76
CA LEU A 107 -2.03 3.35 -24.47
C LEU A 107 -0.96 4.27 -23.88
N SER A 108 -1.41 5.37 -23.28
CA SER A 108 -0.57 6.20 -22.41
C SER A 108 -0.10 5.40 -21.18
N VAL A 109 0.88 5.94 -20.43
CA VAL A 109 1.35 5.32 -19.18
C VAL A 109 0.20 5.20 -18.17
N ASP A 110 -0.62 6.25 -18.03
CA ASP A 110 -1.74 6.29 -17.10
C ASP A 110 -2.86 5.31 -17.49
N ASP A 111 -3.19 5.23 -18.79
CA ASP A 111 -4.17 4.27 -19.30
C ASP A 111 -3.67 2.83 -19.15
N THR A 112 -2.38 2.60 -19.37
CA THR A 112 -1.74 1.29 -19.12
C THR A 112 -1.87 0.90 -17.65
N ALA A 113 -1.57 1.81 -16.72
CA ALA A 113 -1.71 1.56 -15.29
C ALA A 113 -3.16 1.29 -14.88
N ALA A 114 -4.12 2.03 -15.46
CA ALA A 114 -5.55 1.82 -15.22
C ALA A 114 -6.01 0.46 -15.75
N ALA A 115 -5.62 0.08 -16.96
CA ALA A 115 -5.94 -1.21 -17.56
C ALA A 115 -5.37 -2.38 -16.73
N LEU A 116 -4.10 -2.29 -16.35
CA LEU A 116 -3.44 -3.31 -15.50
C LEU A 116 -4.11 -3.44 -14.13
N LYS A 117 -4.58 -2.34 -13.55
CA LYS A 117 -5.31 -2.39 -12.28
C LYS A 117 -6.60 -3.20 -12.38
N GLU A 118 -7.31 -3.13 -13.50
CA GLU A 118 -8.49 -3.95 -13.71
C GLU A 118 -8.13 -5.43 -13.98
N VAL A 119 -7.02 -5.70 -14.67
CA VAL A 119 -6.45 -7.06 -14.79
C VAL A 119 -6.16 -7.63 -13.41
N TYR A 120 -5.44 -6.89 -12.55
CA TYR A 120 -5.16 -7.31 -11.18
C TYR A 120 -6.43 -7.49 -10.36
N ARG A 121 -7.45 -6.67 -10.55
CA ARG A 121 -8.75 -6.83 -9.88
C ARG A 121 -9.39 -8.16 -10.23
N SER A 122 -9.36 -8.53 -11.50
CA SER A 122 -9.90 -9.82 -11.98
C SER A 122 -9.09 -11.00 -11.41
N LEU A 123 -7.76 -10.95 -11.48
CA LEU A 123 -6.88 -11.99 -10.93
C LEU A 123 -7.07 -12.15 -9.42
N ALA A 124 -7.11 -11.02 -8.69
CA ALA A 124 -7.34 -11.01 -7.25
C ALA A 124 -8.71 -11.60 -6.89
N LYS A 125 -9.77 -11.23 -7.62
CA LYS A 125 -11.11 -11.78 -7.40
C LYS A 125 -11.12 -13.29 -7.57
N ASN A 126 -10.48 -13.80 -8.62
CA ASN A 126 -10.47 -15.24 -8.92
C ASN A 126 -9.61 -16.01 -7.91
N TYR A 127 -8.41 -15.52 -7.59
CA TYR A 127 -7.47 -16.22 -6.72
C TYR A 127 -7.79 -16.04 -5.23
N LEU A 128 -7.89 -14.79 -4.74
CA LEU A 128 -7.99 -14.51 -3.31
C LEU A 128 -9.33 -14.96 -2.72
N VAL A 129 -10.43 -14.83 -3.48
CA VAL A 129 -11.75 -15.28 -3.00
C VAL A 129 -11.75 -16.79 -2.84
N ARG A 130 -11.33 -17.53 -3.85
CA ARG A 130 -11.21 -18.99 -3.80
C ARG A 130 -10.29 -19.43 -2.67
N ARG A 131 -9.08 -18.85 -2.56
CA ARG A 131 -8.10 -19.19 -1.54
C ARG A 131 -8.61 -18.91 -0.12
N THR A 132 -9.39 -17.86 0.07
CA THR A 132 -10.01 -17.55 1.37
C THR A 132 -10.97 -18.65 1.80
N TYR A 133 -11.82 -19.14 0.91
CA TYR A 133 -12.75 -20.23 1.25
C TYR A 133 -12.04 -21.57 1.46
N GLU A 134 -10.99 -21.87 0.68
CA GLU A 134 -10.14 -23.05 0.89
C GLU A 134 -9.51 -23.07 2.29
N LEU A 135 -8.92 -21.95 2.72
CA LEU A 135 -8.33 -21.84 4.06
C LEU A 135 -9.39 -21.79 5.17
N ALA A 136 -10.55 -21.18 4.92
CA ALA A 136 -11.65 -21.20 5.87
C ALA A 136 -12.15 -22.62 6.12
N ASP A 137 -12.34 -23.41 5.08
CA ASP A 137 -12.73 -24.83 5.16
C ASP A 137 -11.66 -25.65 5.91
N GLN A 138 -10.38 -25.48 5.55
CA GLN A 138 -9.25 -26.14 6.22
C GLN A 138 -9.23 -25.90 7.74
N PHE A 139 -9.62 -24.70 8.20
CA PHE A 139 -9.60 -24.33 9.61
C PHE A 139 -10.98 -24.42 10.29
N GLY A 140 -12.00 -24.90 9.61
CA GLY A 140 -13.36 -25.01 10.14
C GLY A 140 -14.00 -23.66 10.45
N GLU A 141 -13.68 -22.61 9.66
CA GLU A 141 -14.21 -21.25 9.83
C GLU A 141 -15.35 -20.98 8.84
N THR A 142 -16.34 -20.23 9.27
CA THR A 142 -17.45 -19.79 8.40
C THR A 142 -17.25 -18.33 7.99
N VAL A 143 -17.08 -18.07 6.69
CA VAL A 143 -16.94 -16.74 6.10
C VAL A 143 -18.25 -16.33 5.46
N ALA A 144 -18.80 -15.18 5.85
CA ALA A 144 -20.08 -14.67 5.32
C ALA A 144 -19.92 -14.11 3.89
N SER A 145 -18.84 -13.39 3.63
CA SER A 145 -18.52 -12.89 2.28
C SER A 145 -17.06 -12.49 2.16
N VAL A 146 -16.54 -12.55 0.94
CA VAL A 146 -15.21 -12.04 0.58
C VAL A 146 -15.35 -10.98 -0.51
N LYS A 147 -14.79 -9.79 -0.29
CA LYS A 147 -14.79 -8.69 -1.25
C LYS A 147 -13.38 -8.21 -1.55
N ILE A 148 -13.14 -7.86 -2.82
CA ILE A 148 -11.89 -7.28 -3.26
C ILE A 148 -12.05 -5.76 -3.42
N ASN A 149 -11.16 -5.01 -2.79
CA ASN A 149 -11.10 -3.54 -2.87
C ASN A 149 -9.73 -3.07 -3.38
N SER A 150 -9.51 -1.77 -3.47
CA SER A 150 -8.24 -1.16 -3.90
C SER A 150 -7.56 -0.40 -2.76
N ALA A 151 -7.71 -0.84 -1.52
CA ALA A 151 -7.04 -0.24 -0.37
C ALA A 151 -5.52 -0.37 -0.51
N ARG A 152 -4.79 0.72 -0.18
CA ARG A 152 -3.32 0.78 -0.21
C ARG A 152 -2.69 0.81 1.18
N THR A 153 -3.50 1.00 2.21
CA THR A 153 -3.03 1.16 3.60
C THR A 153 -3.16 -0.10 4.44
N ARG A 154 -3.87 -1.10 3.93
CA ARG A 154 -4.09 -2.39 4.59
C ARG A 154 -4.31 -3.48 3.56
N TRP A 155 -3.85 -4.68 3.86
CA TRP A 155 -3.97 -5.86 3.00
C TRP A 155 -5.32 -6.53 3.11
N GLY A 156 -5.89 -6.54 4.32
CA GLY A 156 -7.19 -7.13 4.61
C GLY A 156 -7.94 -6.40 5.73
N SER A 157 -9.16 -6.85 5.99
CA SER A 157 -9.95 -6.55 7.17
C SER A 157 -11.07 -7.57 7.33
N CYS A 158 -11.36 -7.96 8.57
CA CYS A 158 -12.48 -8.80 8.94
C CYS A 158 -13.46 -8.04 9.83
N THR A 159 -14.75 -8.28 9.66
CA THR A 159 -15.80 -7.76 10.54
C THR A 159 -16.32 -8.85 11.48
N SER A 160 -16.92 -8.47 12.61
CA SER A 160 -17.56 -9.41 13.53
C SER A 160 -18.70 -10.25 12.91
N LYS A 161 -19.21 -9.82 11.74
CA LYS A 161 -20.20 -10.56 10.95
C LYS A 161 -19.57 -11.55 9.94
N GLY A 162 -18.27 -11.78 9.99
CA GLY A 162 -17.57 -12.70 9.08
C GLY A 162 -17.39 -12.20 7.65
N ASN A 163 -17.50 -10.85 7.41
CA ASN A 163 -17.19 -10.32 6.09
C ASN A 163 -15.69 -9.97 6.01
N ILE A 164 -15.00 -10.54 5.05
CA ILE A 164 -13.57 -10.32 4.78
C ILE A 164 -13.44 -9.40 3.56
N ASN A 165 -12.62 -8.37 3.67
CA ASN A 165 -12.22 -7.54 2.53
C ASN A 165 -10.72 -7.68 2.33
N LEU A 166 -10.27 -7.91 1.10
CA LEU A 166 -8.86 -8.02 0.73
C LEU A 166 -8.50 -6.96 -0.31
N SER A 167 -7.28 -6.45 -0.24
CA SER A 167 -6.75 -5.56 -1.27
C SER A 167 -6.44 -6.34 -2.54
N LEU A 168 -6.82 -5.80 -3.71
CA LEU A 168 -6.43 -6.39 -4.99
C LEU A 168 -4.91 -6.52 -5.14
N PHE A 169 -4.14 -5.62 -4.51
CA PHE A 169 -2.68 -5.65 -4.57
C PHE A 169 -2.05 -6.83 -3.81
N LEU A 170 -2.83 -7.50 -2.95
CA LEU A 170 -2.36 -8.68 -2.23
C LEU A 170 -2.00 -9.83 -3.19
N VAL A 171 -2.62 -9.93 -4.37
CA VAL A 171 -2.29 -10.95 -5.36
C VAL A 171 -0.88 -10.82 -5.94
N MET A 172 -0.22 -9.67 -5.73
CA MET A 172 1.18 -9.46 -6.12
C MET A 172 2.18 -10.07 -5.12
N ALA A 173 1.74 -10.37 -3.88
CA ALA A 173 2.58 -10.98 -2.84
C ALA A 173 2.91 -12.44 -3.14
N PRO A 174 4.00 -12.98 -2.60
CA PRO A 174 4.24 -14.43 -2.59
C PRO A 174 3.07 -15.19 -1.98
N GLU A 175 2.79 -16.39 -2.49
CA GLU A 175 1.63 -17.20 -2.07
C GLU A 175 1.56 -17.39 -0.54
N GLY A 176 2.69 -17.68 0.12
CA GLY A 176 2.73 -17.81 1.58
C GLY A 176 2.38 -16.49 2.31
N ALA A 177 2.71 -15.33 1.73
CA ALA A 177 2.33 -14.04 2.31
C ALA A 177 0.83 -13.73 2.06
N VAL A 178 0.28 -14.18 0.94
CA VAL A 178 -1.17 -14.15 0.70
C VAL A 178 -1.89 -14.99 1.74
N ASP A 179 -1.45 -16.25 1.92
CA ASP A 179 -2.03 -17.17 2.90
C ASP A 179 -1.97 -16.59 4.32
N TYR A 180 -0.82 -16.05 4.72
CA TYR A 180 -0.69 -15.36 6.00
C TYR A 180 -1.72 -14.23 6.17
N CYS A 181 -1.89 -13.38 5.17
CA CYS A 181 -2.87 -12.29 5.25
C CYS A 181 -4.29 -12.85 5.43
N ILE A 182 -4.67 -13.86 4.66
CA ILE A 182 -5.98 -14.50 4.78
C ILE A 182 -6.14 -15.17 6.15
N ILE A 183 -5.14 -15.90 6.64
CA ILE A 183 -5.15 -16.53 7.97
C ILE A 183 -5.30 -15.49 9.08
N HIS A 184 -4.63 -14.33 8.94
CA HIS A 184 -4.79 -13.20 9.85
C HIS A 184 -6.25 -12.73 9.92
N GLU A 185 -6.89 -12.52 8.77
CA GLU A 185 -8.30 -12.10 8.71
C GLU A 185 -9.26 -13.20 9.22
N LEU A 186 -9.00 -14.46 8.91
CA LEU A 186 -9.77 -15.59 9.44
C LEU A 186 -9.62 -15.72 10.96
N SER A 187 -8.46 -15.41 11.52
CA SER A 187 -8.22 -15.46 12.96
C SER A 187 -9.05 -14.41 13.72
N HIS A 188 -9.42 -13.31 13.07
CA HIS A 188 -10.36 -12.34 13.63
C HIS A 188 -11.77 -12.87 13.82
N LEU A 189 -12.18 -13.95 13.17
CA LEU A 189 -13.46 -14.63 13.43
C LEU A 189 -13.54 -15.20 14.87
N LYS A 190 -12.39 -15.51 15.47
CA LYS A 190 -12.28 -16.00 16.86
C LYS A 190 -11.85 -14.88 17.84
N HIS A 191 -10.94 -14.03 17.43
CA HIS A 191 -10.36 -12.96 18.25
C HIS A 191 -10.35 -11.65 17.48
N MET A 192 -11.27 -10.74 17.80
CA MET A 192 -11.39 -9.45 17.10
C MET A 192 -10.25 -8.47 17.43
N ASP A 193 -9.50 -8.73 18.47
CA ASP A 193 -8.32 -7.97 18.90
C ASP A 193 -7.02 -8.68 18.47
N HIS A 194 -5.89 -8.00 18.62
CA HIS A 194 -4.55 -8.59 18.41
C HIS A 194 -3.90 -9.04 19.73
N SER A 195 -4.68 -9.69 20.60
CA SER A 195 -4.22 -10.23 21.88
C SER A 195 -3.21 -11.38 21.71
N ALA A 196 -2.61 -11.81 22.81
CA ALA A 196 -1.73 -12.99 22.80
C ALA A 196 -2.46 -14.27 22.30
N ALA A 197 -3.77 -14.38 22.52
CA ALA A 197 -4.58 -15.49 22.00
C ALA A 197 -4.69 -15.45 20.48
N PHE A 198 -4.93 -14.24 19.90
CA PHE A 198 -4.92 -14.02 18.46
C PHE A 198 -3.59 -14.47 17.83
N TRP A 199 -2.47 -13.98 18.35
CA TRP A 199 -1.16 -14.31 17.77
C TRP A 199 -0.76 -15.78 17.95
N ARG A 200 -1.19 -16.44 19.04
CA ARG A 200 -1.04 -17.90 19.17
C ARG A 200 -1.82 -18.64 18.10
N LEU A 201 -3.05 -18.21 17.81
CA LEU A 201 -3.87 -18.82 16.77
C LEU A 201 -3.25 -18.61 15.38
N VAL A 202 -2.79 -17.38 15.04
CA VAL A 202 -2.08 -17.10 13.78
C VAL A 202 -0.83 -17.98 13.68
N GLY A 203 0.00 -18.04 14.71
CA GLY A 203 1.23 -18.83 14.73
C GLY A 203 1.00 -20.34 14.60
N SER A 204 -0.09 -20.87 15.14
CA SER A 204 -0.46 -22.29 14.97
C SER A 204 -0.86 -22.66 13.55
N ARG A 205 -1.43 -21.69 12.79
CA ARG A 205 -1.91 -21.85 11.40
C ARG A 205 -0.85 -21.48 10.37
N CYS A 206 0.05 -20.56 10.72
CA CYS A 206 1.15 -20.04 9.89
C CYS A 206 2.40 -19.85 10.76
N PRO A 207 3.21 -20.91 10.99
CA PRO A 207 4.35 -20.85 11.91
C PRO A 207 5.42 -19.81 11.52
N ASP A 208 5.56 -19.52 10.25
CA ASP A 208 6.52 -18.56 9.69
C ASP A 208 5.91 -17.17 9.44
N TYR A 209 4.82 -16.81 10.13
CA TYR A 209 4.05 -15.59 9.90
C TYR A 209 4.89 -14.31 10.02
N GLU A 210 5.91 -14.27 10.85
CA GLU A 210 6.80 -13.09 10.93
C GLU A 210 7.57 -12.87 9.62
N LYS A 211 8.06 -13.93 8.98
CA LYS A 211 8.67 -13.85 7.64
C LYS A 211 7.67 -13.32 6.62
N ARG A 212 6.42 -13.81 6.64
CA ARG A 212 5.36 -13.36 5.71
C ARG A 212 4.99 -11.90 5.90
N LYS A 213 5.02 -11.43 7.14
CA LYS A 213 4.87 -10.00 7.46
C LYS A 213 5.93 -9.13 6.80
N GLU A 214 7.19 -9.56 6.84
CA GLU A 214 8.28 -8.82 6.18
C GLU A 214 8.14 -8.84 4.66
N GLU A 215 7.70 -9.93 4.05
CA GLU A 215 7.41 -10.01 2.62
C GLU A 215 6.31 -9.01 2.21
N LEU A 216 5.21 -8.91 2.98
CA LEU A 216 4.16 -7.92 2.75
C LEU A 216 4.66 -6.48 2.98
N ARG A 217 5.56 -6.25 3.95
CA ARG A 217 6.17 -4.95 4.18
C ARG A 217 7.05 -4.53 3.00
N ALA A 218 7.88 -5.44 2.47
CA ALA A 218 8.70 -5.22 1.29
C ALA A 218 7.84 -4.89 0.05
N LEU A 219 6.77 -5.65 -0.18
CA LEU A 219 5.82 -5.39 -1.25
C LEU A 219 5.16 -4.00 -1.10
N ASN A 220 4.73 -3.62 0.10
CA ASN A 220 4.14 -2.30 0.32
C ASN A 220 5.10 -1.16 -0.03
N LEU A 221 6.39 -1.31 0.29
CA LEU A 221 7.43 -0.34 -0.10
C LEU A 221 7.60 -0.27 -1.63
N ARG A 222 7.52 -1.42 -2.31
CA ARG A 222 7.57 -1.49 -3.78
C ARG A 222 6.34 -0.78 -4.39
N LEU A 223 5.13 -1.11 -3.96
CA LEU A 223 3.90 -0.50 -4.47
C LEU A 223 3.83 1.02 -4.25
N MET A 224 4.41 1.51 -3.14
CA MET A 224 4.51 2.95 -2.90
C MET A 224 5.45 3.64 -3.89
N ARG A 225 6.53 3.00 -4.32
CA ARG A 225 7.46 3.50 -5.35
C ARG A 225 6.84 3.46 -6.73
N GLU A 226 6.10 2.41 -7.03
CA GLU A 226 5.51 2.13 -8.34
C GLU A 226 4.12 2.77 -8.54
N LYS A 227 3.65 3.69 -7.69
CA LYS A 227 2.35 4.39 -7.78
C LYS A 227 1.11 3.50 -7.94
N TRP A 228 1.20 2.22 -7.58
CA TRP A 228 0.04 1.33 -7.62
C TRP A 228 -1.12 1.78 -6.74
#